data_6998430e404d739e2ad2d9279114dbf2
#
_entry.id   6998430e404d739e2ad2d9279114dbf2
#
_cell.length_a   1.000
_cell.length_b   1.000
_cell.length_c   1.000
_cell.angle_alpha   90.00
_cell.angle_beta   90.00
_cell.angle_gamma   90.00
#
_symmetry.space_group_name_H-M   'P 1'
#
loop_
_entity.id
_entity.type
_entity.pdbx_description
1 polymer ?
#
loop_
_entity_poly.entity_id
_entity_poly.type
_entity_poly.pdbx_seq_one_letter_code
_entity_poly.pdbx_strand_id
1 'polypeptide(L)'
;PIVIKADGLASGKGVYICKSKNQAIKSIKEVLSGKFKSSSKVLLEEFLNGEEMSYFIIADKNNFKFFGTAQDHKRVGENDTGLNTGGMGAYSPSAIINNKLEHKIIEKIIKPTLKALKEKKHPYRGFLYVGLMIVKNEPYLIEYNVRMGDPECQTIMARLNTDFLT
;
A
#
# COMPACT_ATOMS: atom_id res chain seq x y z
N PRO A 1 9.03 7.82 16.39
CA PRO A 1 8.88 6.44 15.90
C PRO A 1 9.59 6.24 14.57
N ILE A 2 9.93 4.98 14.24
CA ILE A 2 10.54 4.57 12.99
C ILE A 2 9.88 3.27 12.52
N VAL A 3 9.81 3.05 11.21
CA VAL A 3 9.29 1.81 10.63
C VAL A 3 10.46 0.95 10.16
N ILE A 4 10.46 -0.32 10.59
CA ILE A 4 11.41 -1.33 10.16
C ILE A 4 10.67 -2.30 9.25
N LYS A 5 11.18 -2.51 8.04
CA LYS A 5 10.59 -3.48 7.09
C LYS A 5 11.61 -4.54 6.72
N ALA A 6 11.16 -5.78 6.62
CA ALA A 6 11.94 -6.84 6.03
C ALA A 6 12.03 -6.64 4.51
N ASP A 7 13.25 -6.69 3.94
CA ASP A 7 13.47 -6.60 2.49
C ASP A 7 13.32 -7.99 1.87
N GLY A 8 12.08 -8.40 1.67
CA GLY A 8 11.74 -9.70 1.11
C GLY A 8 10.30 -10.09 1.38
N LEU A 9 9.88 -11.21 0.82
CA LEU A 9 8.51 -11.70 0.98
C LEU A 9 8.24 -12.11 2.43
N ALA A 10 7.39 -11.35 3.12
CA ALA A 10 7.04 -11.56 4.51
C ALA A 10 5.53 -11.69 4.76
N SER A 11 4.72 -11.79 3.70
CA SER A 11 3.26 -11.97 3.75
C SER A 11 2.56 -10.97 4.68
N GLY A 12 2.94 -9.70 4.60
CA GLY A 12 2.39 -8.62 5.43
C GLY A 12 2.86 -8.60 6.89
N LYS A 13 3.72 -9.54 7.31
CA LYS A 13 4.17 -9.67 8.71
C LYS A 13 5.54 -9.03 8.98
N GLY A 14 6.21 -8.53 7.95
CA GLY A 14 7.57 -7.99 8.02
C GLY A 14 7.66 -6.49 8.32
N VAL A 15 6.59 -5.85 8.81
CA VAL A 15 6.54 -4.42 9.11
C VAL A 15 6.40 -4.20 10.62
N TYR A 16 7.31 -3.40 11.18
CA TYR A 16 7.36 -3.09 12.61
C TYR A 16 7.35 -1.59 12.83
N ILE A 17 6.32 -1.08 13.49
CA ILE A 17 6.27 0.32 13.93
C ILE A 17 6.92 0.39 15.31
N CYS A 18 8.11 0.97 15.38
CA CYS A 18 8.93 1.02 16.58
C CYS A 18 8.86 2.42 17.22
N LYS A 19 8.37 2.48 18.45
CA LYS A 19 8.26 3.72 19.23
C LYS A 19 9.54 4.09 20.00
N SER A 20 10.50 3.16 20.09
CA SER A 20 11.78 3.37 20.79
C SER A 20 12.93 2.71 20.04
N LYS A 21 14.17 3.19 20.31
CA LYS A 21 15.40 2.62 19.77
C LYS A 21 15.55 1.14 20.11
N ASN A 22 15.18 0.74 21.33
CA ASN A 22 15.29 -0.66 21.76
C ASN A 22 14.33 -1.57 20.98
N GLN A 23 13.10 -1.12 20.71
CA GLN A 23 12.16 -1.84 19.84
C GLN A 23 12.72 -1.98 18.42
N ALA A 24 13.26 -0.90 17.86
CA ALA A 24 13.83 -0.93 16.51
C ALA A 24 15.01 -1.93 16.43
N ILE A 25 15.94 -1.89 17.38
CA ILE A 25 17.06 -2.83 17.44
C ILE A 25 16.58 -4.27 17.55
N LYS A 26 15.58 -4.53 18.39
CA LYS A 26 14.98 -5.89 18.54
C LYS A 26 14.39 -6.34 17.21
N SER A 27 13.58 -5.53 16.56
CA SER A 27 12.95 -5.86 15.27
C SER A 27 13.99 -6.11 14.17
N ILE A 28 15.04 -5.28 14.08
CA ILE A 28 16.14 -5.48 13.14
C ILE A 28 16.81 -6.85 13.38
N LYS A 29 17.15 -7.17 14.63
CA LYS A 29 17.75 -8.46 14.98
C LYS A 29 16.85 -9.64 14.62
N GLU A 30 15.55 -9.54 14.86
CA GLU A 30 14.57 -10.58 14.48
C GLU A 30 14.54 -10.82 12.98
N VAL A 31 14.54 -9.77 12.17
CA VAL A 31 14.56 -9.89 10.70
C VAL A 31 15.87 -10.53 10.24
N LEU A 32 16.99 -10.00 10.70
CA LEU A 32 18.34 -10.46 10.29
C LEU A 32 18.70 -11.86 10.82
N SER A 33 18.04 -12.33 11.88
CA SER A 33 18.22 -13.72 12.39
C SER A 33 17.50 -14.78 11.56
N GLY A 34 16.84 -14.40 10.45
CA GLY A 34 16.18 -15.34 9.54
C GLY A 34 14.72 -15.62 9.85
N LYS A 35 14.05 -14.78 10.64
CA LYS A 35 12.59 -14.88 10.89
C LYS A 35 11.80 -14.90 9.57
N PHE A 36 12.27 -14.15 8.58
CA PHE A 36 11.74 -14.18 7.21
C PHE A 36 12.85 -14.71 6.29
N LYS A 37 12.75 -15.96 5.90
CA LYS A 37 13.80 -16.69 5.13
C LYS A 37 14.21 -15.99 3.83
N SER A 38 13.32 -15.20 3.23
CA SER A 38 13.57 -14.43 2.00
C SER A 38 14.21 -13.07 2.26
N SER A 39 14.45 -12.70 3.53
CA SER A 39 14.88 -11.35 3.90
C SER A 39 16.24 -11.39 4.57
N SER A 40 17.26 -10.88 3.88
CA SER A 40 18.63 -10.71 4.41
C SER A 40 18.97 -9.25 4.73
N LYS A 41 18.03 -8.34 4.49
CA LYS A 41 18.21 -6.91 4.71
C LYS A 41 16.99 -6.34 5.42
N VAL A 42 17.14 -5.15 5.96
CA VAL A 42 16.06 -4.35 6.51
C VAL A 42 16.02 -2.98 5.85
N LEU A 43 14.82 -2.44 5.69
CA LEU A 43 14.58 -1.05 5.34
C LEU A 43 14.22 -0.29 6.62
N LEU A 44 14.75 0.91 6.75
CA LEU A 44 14.39 1.86 7.81
C LEU A 44 13.67 3.02 7.15
N GLU A 45 12.41 3.20 7.51
CA GLU A 45 11.56 4.24 6.92
C GLU A 45 11.08 5.22 7.98
N GLU A 46 10.83 6.44 7.55
CA GLU A 46 10.16 7.44 8.37
C GLU A 46 8.77 6.95 8.78
N PHE A 47 8.40 7.19 10.03
CA PHE A 47 7.01 6.98 10.46
C PHE A 47 6.14 8.14 9.97
N LEU A 48 5.20 7.84 9.10
CA LEU A 48 4.24 8.80 8.59
C LEU A 48 2.98 8.77 9.45
N ASN A 49 2.59 9.92 9.99
CA ASN A 49 1.34 10.08 10.74
C ASN A 49 0.27 10.66 9.82
N GLY A 50 -0.58 9.80 9.29
CA GLY A 50 -1.61 10.14 8.31
C GLY A 50 -2.69 9.09 8.24
N GLU A 51 -3.48 9.13 7.17
CA GLU A 51 -4.52 8.13 6.88
C GLU A 51 -4.07 7.21 5.74
N GLU A 52 -4.18 5.90 5.96
CA GLU A 52 -3.89 4.92 4.91
C GLU A 52 -5.00 4.89 3.86
N MET A 53 -4.61 4.76 2.60
CA MET A 53 -5.52 4.59 1.48
C MET A 53 -4.95 3.62 0.45
N SER A 54 -5.79 2.73 -0.04
CA SER A 54 -5.51 1.86 -1.16
C SER A 54 -5.98 2.52 -2.46
N TYR A 55 -5.06 2.69 -3.42
CA TYR A 55 -5.33 3.26 -4.74
C TYR A 55 -5.03 2.22 -5.81
N PHE A 56 -5.98 1.95 -6.69
CA PHE A 56 -5.88 0.89 -7.70
C PHE A 56 -5.89 1.44 -9.11
N ILE A 57 -4.99 0.93 -9.93
CA ILE A 57 -5.00 1.13 -11.38
C ILE A 57 -4.96 -0.21 -12.09
N ILE A 58 -5.45 -0.21 -13.34
CA ILE A 58 -5.17 -1.25 -14.32
C ILE A 58 -4.31 -0.68 -15.43
N ALA A 59 -3.25 -1.39 -15.82
CA ALA A 59 -2.26 -0.93 -16.81
C ALA A 59 -2.07 -1.96 -17.93
N ASP A 60 -1.72 -1.46 -19.14
CA ASP A 60 -1.53 -2.27 -20.35
C ASP A 60 -0.14 -2.11 -21.01
N LYS A 61 0.88 -1.75 -20.29
CA LYS A 61 2.25 -1.37 -20.72
C LYS A 61 2.40 0.10 -21.13
N ASN A 62 1.44 0.70 -21.80
CA ASN A 62 1.54 2.06 -22.35
C ASN A 62 0.63 3.04 -21.60
N ASN A 63 -0.51 2.56 -21.19
CA ASN A 63 -1.57 3.32 -20.56
C ASN A 63 -1.95 2.72 -19.22
N PHE A 64 -2.69 3.49 -18.45
CA PHE A 64 -3.36 3.00 -17.25
C PHE A 64 -4.73 3.68 -17.10
N LYS A 65 -5.61 3.00 -16.39
CA LYS A 65 -6.87 3.58 -15.95
C LYS A 65 -6.97 3.47 -14.43
N PHE A 66 -7.51 4.50 -13.82
CA PHE A 66 -7.96 4.45 -12.44
C PHE A 66 -9.05 3.39 -12.30
N PHE A 67 -8.93 2.53 -11.31
CA PHE A 67 -9.88 1.45 -11.08
C PHE A 67 -10.71 1.65 -9.82
N GLY A 68 -10.14 2.29 -8.80
CA GLY A 68 -10.85 2.61 -7.56
C GLY A 68 -9.93 2.95 -6.40
N THR A 69 -10.54 3.40 -5.33
CA THR A 69 -9.90 3.54 -4.02
C THR A 69 -10.69 2.78 -2.97
N ALA A 70 -10.00 2.35 -1.93
CA ALA A 70 -10.61 1.76 -0.75
C ALA A 70 -9.81 2.13 0.49
N GLN A 71 -10.43 1.99 1.65
CA GLN A 71 -9.74 2.03 2.94
C GLN A 71 -10.11 0.77 3.71
N ASP A 72 -9.08 0.04 4.13
CA ASP A 72 -9.17 -1.13 4.97
C ASP A 72 -9.21 -0.71 6.44
N HIS A 73 -10.09 -1.34 7.23
CA HIS A 73 -10.16 -1.14 8.67
C HIS A 73 -9.01 -1.88 9.37
N LYS A 74 -7.88 -1.20 9.54
CA LYS A 74 -6.65 -1.79 10.12
C LYS A 74 -6.79 -2.19 11.58
N ARG A 75 -7.64 -1.52 12.35
CA ARG A 75 -7.81 -1.73 13.79
C ARG A 75 -9.26 -2.02 14.15
N VAL A 76 -9.45 -2.85 15.20
CA VAL A 76 -10.79 -3.29 15.64
C VAL A 76 -11.59 -2.19 16.35
N GLY A 77 -10.92 -1.23 16.97
CA GLY A 77 -11.54 -0.19 17.78
C GLY A 77 -11.74 1.12 17.04
N GLU A 78 -12.62 1.95 17.57
CA GLU A 78 -12.85 3.30 17.08
C GLU A 78 -11.56 4.14 17.07
N ASN A 79 -11.49 5.11 16.15
CA ASN A 79 -10.33 5.99 15.96
C ASN A 79 -9.01 5.22 15.70
N ASP A 80 -9.09 4.13 14.94
CA ASP A 80 -7.94 3.30 14.54
C ASP A 80 -7.13 2.78 15.75
N THR A 81 -7.82 2.30 16.78
CA THR A 81 -7.23 1.77 18.02
C THR A 81 -7.37 0.26 18.13
N GLY A 82 -6.61 -0.35 19.05
CA GLY A 82 -6.72 -1.77 19.36
C GLY A 82 -5.87 -2.67 18.48
N LEU A 83 -6.27 -3.93 18.38
CA LEU A 83 -5.58 -4.96 17.63
C LEU A 83 -5.81 -4.81 16.12
N ASN A 84 -4.87 -5.32 15.32
CA ASN A 84 -5.04 -5.40 13.86
C ASN A 84 -6.18 -6.37 13.51
N THR A 85 -7.05 -5.96 12.58
CA THR A 85 -8.20 -6.77 12.13
C THR A 85 -7.79 -7.93 11.22
N GLY A 86 -6.63 -7.83 10.56
CA GLY A 86 -6.22 -8.81 9.55
C GLY A 86 -7.02 -8.75 8.25
N GLY A 87 -7.62 -7.59 7.91
CA GLY A 87 -8.40 -7.42 6.68
C GLY A 87 -9.86 -7.82 6.80
N MET A 88 -10.49 -7.58 7.94
CA MET A 88 -11.89 -7.95 8.22
C MET A 88 -12.94 -6.99 7.65
N GLY A 89 -12.54 -5.93 6.96
CA GLY A 89 -13.48 -5.01 6.34
C GLY A 89 -12.79 -3.86 5.63
N ALA A 90 -13.42 -3.40 4.56
CA ALA A 90 -13.01 -2.23 3.80
C ALA A 90 -14.22 -1.48 3.28
N TYR A 91 -14.06 -0.22 2.94
CA TYR A 91 -15.06 0.55 2.22
C TYR A 91 -14.46 1.23 0.98
N SER A 92 -15.31 1.50 0.00
CA SER A 92 -14.97 2.14 -1.26
C SER A 92 -16.10 3.09 -1.70
N PRO A 93 -15.82 4.29 -2.23
CA PRO A 93 -14.50 4.89 -2.37
C PRO A 93 -13.93 5.32 -1.03
N SER A 94 -12.61 5.57 -0.99
CA SER A 94 -11.99 6.23 0.17
C SER A 94 -12.59 7.62 0.39
N ALA A 95 -12.90 7.96 1.64
CA ALA A 95 -13.48 9.26 1.98
C ALA A 95 -12.52 10.45 1.81
N ILE A 96 -11.22 10.17 1.80
CA ILE A 96 -10.18 11.21 1.72
C ILE A 96 -9.77 11.56 0.29
N ILE A 97 -10.21 10.78 -0.72
CA ILE A 97 -9.86 11.07 -2.11
C ILE A 97 -10.58 12.32 -2.63
N ASN A 98 -9.86 13.15 -3.33
CA ASN A 98 -10.38 14.31 -4.05
C ASN A 98 -9.53 14.55 -5.31
N ASN A 99 -10.02 15.36 -6.24
CA ASN A 99 -9.38 15.61 -7.54
C ASN A 99 -7.91 16.10 -7.40
N LYS A 100 -7.62 16.94 -6.40
CA LYS A 100 -6.25 17.45 -6.17
C LYS A 100 -5.32 16.34 -5.68
N LEU A 101 -5.79 15.51 -4.76
CA LEU A 101 -5.03 14.38 -4.25
C LEU A 101 -4.81 13.34 -5.34
N GLU A 102 -5.85 13.00 -6.11
CA GLU A 102 -5.74 12.08 -7.23
C GLU A 102 -4.71 12.55 -8.26
N HIS A 103 -4.76 13.83 -8.64
CA HIS A 103 -3.76 14.41 -9.55
C HIS A 103 -2.32 14.24 -9.00
N LYS A 104 -2.10 14.51 -7.70
CA LYS A 104 -0.78 14.31 -7.08
C LYS A 104 -0.35 12.85 -7.10
N ILE A 105 -1.24 11.91 -6.81
CA ILE A 105 -0.95 10.47 -6.86
C ILE A 105 -0.51 10.08 -8.27
N ILE A 106 -1.25 10.51 -9.27
CA ILE A 106 -0.94 10.22 -10.68
C ILE A 106 0.42 10.79 -11.08
N GLU A 107 0.65 12.08 -10.82
CA GLU A 107 1.88 12.75 -11.30
C GLU A 107 3.14 12.36 -10.51
N LYS A 108 3.02 12.20 -9.19
CA LYS A 108 4.18 11.96 -8.32
C LYS A 108 4.50 10.48 -8.13
N ILE A 109 3.52 9.58 -8.30
CA ILE A 109 3.68 8.16 -7.97
C ILE A 109 3.43 7.28 -9.19
N ILE A 110 2.24 7.32 -9.79
CA ILE A 110 1.85 6.37 -10.85
C ILE A 110 2.70 6.54 -12.11
N LYS A 111 2.70 7.73 -12.69
CA LYS A 111 3.44 8.00 -13.94
C LYS A 111 4.94 7.74 -13.80
N PRO A 112 5.63 8.22 -12.75
CA PRO A 112 7.05 7.93 -12.57
C PRO A 112 7.34 6.44 -12.42
N THR A 113 6.50 5.70 -11.71
CA THR A 113 6.66 4.25 -11.52
C THR A 113 6.51 3.49 -12.83
N LEU A 114 5.44 3.72 -13.57
CA LEU A 114 5.21 3.05 -14.85
C LEU A 114 6.31 3.40 -15.87
N LYS A 115 6.76 4.66 -15.87
CA LYS A 115 7.88 5.12 -16.70
C LYS A 115 9.16 4.39 -16.34
N ALA A 116 9.53 4.34 -15.07
CA ALA A 116 10.75 3.66 -14.59
C ALA A 116 10.74 2.16 -14.92
N LEU A 117 9.59 1.48 -14.79
CA LEU A 117 9.46 0.08 -15.19
C LEU A 117 9.65 -0.11 -16.70
N LYS A 118 9.09 0.79 -17.51
CA LYS A 118 9.26 0.76 -18.97
C LYS A 118 10.72 1.00 -19.39
N GLU A 119 11.40 1.95 -18.78
CA GLU A 119 12.84 2.23 -19.01
C GLU A 119 13.73 1.05 -18.63
N LYS A 120 13.36 0.32 -17.58
CA LYS A 120 14.03 -0.93 -17.18
C LYS A 120 13.66 -2.14 -18.06
N LYS A 121 12.93 -1.96 -19.16
CA LYS A 121 12.45 -3.01 -20.08
C LYS A 121 11.46 -4.01 -19.43
N HIS A 122 10.81 -3.61 -18.36
CA HIS A 122 9.76 -4.36 -17.66
C HIS A 122 8.44 -3.58 -17.63
N PRO A 123 7.83 -3.23 -18.79
CA PRO A 123 6.59 -2.46 -18.83
C PRO A 123 5.47 -3.22 -18.08
N TYR A 124 4.81 -2.54 -17.16
CA TYR A 124 3.83 -3.16 -16.30
C TYR A 124 2.51 -3.46 -17.03
N ARG A 125 1.90 -4.61 -16.72
CA ARG A 125 0.59 -5.01 -17.22
C ARG A 125 -0.20 -5.69 -16.11
N GLY A 126 -1.43 -5.25 -15.88
CA GLY A 126 -2.36 -5.80 -14.89
C GLY A 126 -2.74 -4.81 -13.82
N PHE A 127 -3.29 -5.32 -12.72
CA PHE A 127 -3.64 -4.51 -11.56
C PHE A 127 -2.41 -4.11 -10.76
N LEU A 128 -2.35 -2.83 -10.41
CA LEU A 128 -1.37 -2.30 -9.47
C LEU A 128 -2.12 -1.71 -8.28
N TYR A 129 -1.93 -2.33 -7.13
CA TYR A 129 -2.32 -1.79 -5.84
C TYR A 129 -1.20 -0.88 -5.34
N VAL A 130 -1.56 0.34 -5.01
CA VAL A 130 -0.66 1.37 -4.49
C VAL A 130 -1.12 1.70 -3.08
N GLY A 131 -0.38 1.22 -2.10
CA GLY A 131 -0.60 1.55 -0.69
C GLY A 131 -0.02 2.93 -0.38
N LEU A 132 -0.87 3.81 0.11
CA LEU A 132 -0.55 5.21 0.36
C LEU A 132 -0.79 5.59 1.81
N MET A 133 0.08 6.43 2.35
CA MET A 133 -0.17 7.23 3.54
C MET A 133 -0.45 8.68 3.10
N ILE A 134 -1.59 9.22 3.49
CA ILE A 134 -1.96 10.59 3.17
C ILE A 134 -1.71 11.47 4.39
N VAL A 135 -0.75 12.37 4.25
CA VAL A 135 -0.35 13.31 5.31
C VAL A 135 -0.62 14.73 4.82
N LYS A 136 -1.55 15.45 5.45
CA LYS A 136 -1.90 16.83 5.09
C LYS A 136 -2.18 17.01 3.59
N ASN A 137 -2.95 16.08 3.01
CA ASN A 137 -3.30 16.05 1.58
C ASN A 137 -2.09 15.89 0.62
N GLU A 138 -0.99 15.30 1.12
CA GLU A 138 0.15 14.85 0.31
C GLU A 138 0.23 13.31 0.36
N PRO A 139 0.35 12.65 -0.81
CA PRO A 139 0.45 11.21 -0.89
C PRO A 139 1.90 10.75 -0.73
N TYR A 140 2.11 9.78 0.14
CA TYR A 140 3.38 9.07 0.32
C TYR A 140 3.16 7.60 0.01
N LEU A 141 4.04 7.05 -0.83
CA LEU A 141 4.01 5.63 -1.16
C LEU A 141 4.51 4.80 0.02
N ILE A 142 3.71 3.80 0.43
CA ILE A 142 4.10 2.83 1.45
C ILE A 142 4.57 1.53 0.80
N GLU A 143 3.79 1.02 -0.16
CA GLU A 143 4.07 -0.25 -0.83
C GLU A 143 3.34 -0.37 -2.17
N TYR A 144 3.82 -1.30 -2.99
CA TYR A 144 3.10 -1.80 -4.15
C TYR A 144 2.71 -3.26 -3.96
N ASN A 145 1.54 -3.63 -4.47
CA ASN A 145 1.17 -5.02 -4.69
C ASN A 145 0.74 -5.20 -6.15
N VAL A 146 1.14 -6.31 -6.76
CA VAL A 146 0.88 -6.64 -8.17
C VAL A 146 -0.43 -7.43 -8.36
N ARG A 147 -1.40 -7.16 -7.53
CA ARG A 147 -2.72 -7.79 -7.45
C ARG A 147 -3.71 -6.84 -6.81
N MET A 148 -4.98 -7.21 -6.83
CA MET A 148 -5.99 -6.55 -6.01
C MET A 148 -5.78 -6.86 -4.52
N GLY A 149 -6.31 -6.01 -3.65
CA GLY A 149 -6.31 -6.23 -2.20
C GLY A 149 -7.41 -7.19 -1.75
N ASP A 150 -7.29 -7.69 -0.55
CA ASP A 150 -8.31 -8.45 0.16
C ASP A 150 -8.45 -7.84 1.56
N PRO A 151 -9.60 -7.16 1.87
CA PRO A 151 -10.93 -7.25 1.26
C PRO A 151 -11.27 -6.15 0.21
N GLU A 152 -10.35 -5.31 -0.21
CA GLU A 152 -10.64 -4.17 -1.08
C GLU A 152 -11.18 -4.58 -2.45
N CYS A 153 -10.74 -5.74 -2.97
CA CYS A 153 -11.23 -6.27 -4.26
C CYS A 153 -12.74 -6.45 -4.23
N GLN A 154 -13.26 -7.16 -3.25
CA GLN A 154 -14.68 -7.43 -3.10
C GLN A 154 -15.50 -6.13 -3.01
N THR A 155 -14.99 -5.19 -2.24
CA THR A 155 -15.64 -3.89 -2.03
C THR A 155 -15.70 -3.06 -3.32
N ILE A 156 -14.63 -3.04 -4.11
CA ILE A 156 -14.58 -2.30 -5.38
C ILE A 156 -15.44 -3.01 -6.43
N MET A 157 -15.37 -4.34 -6.54
CA MET A 157 -16.15 -5.11 -7.51
C MET A 157 -17.66 -4.97 -7.30
N ALA A 158 -18.13 -4.88 -6.06
CA ALA A 158 -19.54 -4.63 -5.75
C ALA A 158 -20.07 -3.27 -6.26
N ARG A 159 -19.18 -2.34 -6.64
CA ARG A 159 -19.51 -1.01 -7.17
C ARG A 159 -19.36 -0.87 -8.69
N LEU A 160 -18.94 -1.90 -9.37
CA LEU A 160 -18.85 -1.87 -10.84
C LEU A 160 -20.24 -1.79 -11.47
N ASN A 161 -20.42 -0.78 -12.34
CA ASN A 161 -21.67 -0.56 -13.09
C ASN A 161 -21.64 -1.18 -14.49
N THR A 162 -20.47 -1.61 -14.94
CA THR A 162 -20.26 -2.23 -16.25
C THR A 162 -19.73 -3.64 -16.08
N ASP A 163 -20.01 -4.48 -17.07
CA ASP A 163 -19.42 -5.81 -17.11
C ASP A 163 -17.89 -5.68 -17.19
N PHE A 164 -17.20 -6.44 -16.35
CA PHE A 164 -15.74 -6.38 -16.25
C PHE A 164 -15.05 -7.03 -17.46
N LEU A 165 -15.74 -7.93 -18.19
CA LEU A 165 -15.20 -8.70 -19.30
C LEU A 165 -15.54 -8.12 -20.68
N THR A 166 -16.44 -7.13 -20.76
CA THR A 166 -16.83 -6.43 -21.99
C THR A 166 -16.32 -5.00 -22.01
#